data_029ec92f2c23071ec8817dec2724e633
#
_entry.id   029ec92f2c23071ec8817dec2724e633
#
_cell.length_a   1.000
_cell.length_b   1.000
_cell.length_c   1.000
_cell.angle_alpha   90.00
_cell.angle_beta   90.00
_cell.angle_gamma   90.00
#
_symmetry.space_group_name_H-M   'P 1'
#
loop_
_entity.id
_entity.type
_entity.pdbx_description
1 polymer ?
#
loop_
_entity_poly.entity_id
_entity_poly.type
_entity_poly.pdbx_seq_one_letter_code
_entity_poly.pdbx_strand_id
1 'polypeptide(L)'
;MDKWKNNKTEELFNAFLLLKTIDEVASFCRDLMTEPEINEFASRLEVAKLLNDGKTQRQVSTDSGVSIATVTRVNQWLTRGMDGYKIVLERLSSQIETHHSPH
;
A
#
# COMPACT_ATOMS: atom_id res chain seq x y z
N MET A 1 18.56 -15.95 0.49
CA MET A 1 18.64 -15.01 -0.64
C MET A 1 17.25 -14.72 -1.17
N ASP A 2 16.94 -13.46 -1.35
CA ASP A 2 15.60 -13.03 -1.76
C ASP A 2 15.42 -13.24 -3.26
N LYS A 3 14.74 -14.30 -3.63
CA LYS A 3 14.55 -14.65 -5.05
C LYS A 3 13.72 -13.62 -5.82
N TRP A 4 12.91 -12.82 -5.12
CA TRP A 4 12.10 -11.81 -5.77
C TRP A 4 12.91 -10.54 -6.13
N LYS A 5 14.10 -10.38 -5.56
CA LYS A 5 15.00 -9.28 -5.92
C LYS A 5 15.95 -9.74 -7.03
N ASN A 6 15.79 -9.14 -8.19
CA ASN A 6 16.61 -9.43 -9.36
C ASN A 6 16.58 -8.22 -10.31
N ASN A 7 17.29 -8.31 -11.42
CA ASN A 7 17.38 -7.19 -12.35
C ASN A 7 16.02 -6.76 -12.89
N LYS A 8 15.13 -7.70 -13.12
CA LYS A 8 13.79 -7.39 -13.65
C LYS A 8 12.94 -6.65 -12.63
N THR A 9 12.96 -7.10 -11.38
CA THR A 9 12.18 -6.44 -10.33
C THR A 9 12.77 -5.08 -10.00
N GLU A 10 14.10 -4.94 -10.04
CA GLU A 10 14.72 -3.64 -9.84
C GLU A 10 14.31 -2.65 -10.92
N GLU A 11 14.25 -3.09 -12.16
CA GLU A 11 13.79 -2.25 -13.25
C GLU A 11 12.34 -1.82 -13.06
N LEU A 12 11.49 -2.73 -12.59
CA LEU A 12 10.10 -2.41 -12.27
C LEU A 12 10.02 -1.33 -11.17
N PHE A 13 10.79 -1.50 -10.11
CA PHE A 13 10.78 -0.52 -9.02
C PHE A 13 11.29 0.84 -9.49
N ASN A 14 12.33 0.86 -10.31
CA ASN A 14 12.82 2.09 -10.90
C ASN A 14 11.79 2.76 -11.81
N ALA A 15 11.02 1.96 -12.53
CA ALA A 15 9.96 2.49 -13.39
C ALA A 15 8.94 3.29 -12.57
N PHE A 16 8.55 2.79 -11.40
CA PHE A 16 7.65 3.54 -10.51
C PHE A 16 8.26 4.85 -10.08
N LEU A 17 9.57 4.88 -9.82
CA LEU A 17 10.24 6.10 -9.39
C LEU A 17 10.30 7.19 -10.46
N LEU A 18 10.12 6.83 -11.72
CA LEU A 18 10.13 7.78 -12.83
C LEU A 18 8.79 8.48 -13.03
N LEU A 19 7.73 7.95 -12.46
CA LEU A 19 6.39 8.51 -12.59
C LEU A 19 6.26 9.76 -11.74
N LYS A 20 5.59 10.77 -12.28
CA LYS A 20 5.55 12.11 -11.64
C LYS A 20 4.17 12.52 -11.17
N THR A 21 3.11 11.91 -11.70
CA THR A 21 1.75 12.28 -11.34
C THR A 21 0.94 11.04 -11.00
N ILE A 22 -0.15 11.27 -10.27
CA ILE A 22 -1.05 10.17 -9.93
C ILE A 22 -1.67 9.55 -11.20
N ASP A 23 -1.93 10.38 -12.21
CA ASP A 23 -2.48 9.87 -13.48
C ASP A 23 -1.48 8.97 -14.19
N GLU A 24 -0.19 9.30 -14.17
CA GLU A 24 0.85 8.45 -14.74
C GLU A 24 0.94 7.12 -14.00
N VAL A 25 0.91 7.16 -12.68
CA VAL A 25 0.93 5.93 -11.87
C VAL A 25 -0.28 5.07 -12.18
N ALA A 26 -1.47 5.68 -12.24
CA ALA A 26 -2.70 4.95 -12.54
C ALA A 26 -2.64 4.29 -13.92
N SER A 27 -2.16 5.02 -14.93
CA SER A 27 -2.02 4.49 -16.29
C SER A 27 -1.05 3.31 -16.34
N PHE A 28 0.10 3.46 -15.69
CA PHE A 28 1.09 2.39 -15.66
C PHE A 28 0.57 1.16 -14.91
N CYS A 29 -0.08 1.38 -13.76
CA CYS A 29 -0.67 0.27 -13.02
C CYS A 29 -1.73 -0.45 -13.84
N ARG A 30 -2.55 0.29 -14.58
CA ARG A 30 -3.61 -0.32 -15.38
C ARG A 30 -3.04 -1.16 -16.53
N ASP A 31 -1.92 -0.74 -17.12
CA ASP A 31 -1.23 -1.52 -18.15
C ASP A 31 -0.53 -2.74 -17.57
N LEU A 32 0.01 -2.60 -16.36
CA LEU A 32 0.81 -3.65 -15.71
C LEU A 32 -0.06 -4.71 -15.03
N MET A 33 -1.20 -4.31 -14.51
CA MET A 33 -2.05 -5.13 -13.65
C MET A 33 -3.48 -5.24 -14.17
N THR A 34 -4.17 -6.30 -13.77
CA THR A 34 -5.60 -6.40 -14.00
C THR A 34 -6.34 -5.48 -13.01
N GLU A 35 -7.59 -5.15 -13.32
CA GLU A 35 -8.40 -4.36 -12.38
C GLU A 35 -8.59 -5.04 -11.04
N PRO A 36 -8.88 -6.36 -10.97
CA PRO A 36 -8.95 -7.03 -9.67
C PRO A 36 -7.67 -6.94 -8.86
N GLU A 37 -6.51 -7.01 -9.52
CA GLU A 37 -5.22 -6.87 -8.82
C GLU A 37 -5.05 -5.48 -8.22
N ILE A 38 -5.40 -4.44 -8.99
CA ILE A 38 -5.32 -3.06 -8.49
C ILE A 38 -6.23 -2.90 -7.27
N ASN A 39 -7.46 -3.40 -7.37
CA ASN A 39 -8.41 -3.31 -6.26
C ASN A 39 -7.94 -4.10 -5.04
N GLU A 40 -7.34 -5.26 -5.24
CA GLU A 40 -6.80 -6.06 -4.15
C GLU A 40 -5.68 -5.33 -3.42
N PHE A 41 -4.75 -4.76 -4.17
CA PHE A 41 -3.63 -4.03 -3.57
C PHE A 41 -4.09 -2.75 -2.88
N ALA A 42 -5.07 -2.06 -3.46
CA ALA A 42 -5.67 -0.89 -2.83
C ALA A 42 -6.33 -1.26 -1.50
N SER A 43 -7.04 -2.40 -1.46
CA SER A 43 -7.67 -2.89 -0.23
C SER A 43 -6.63 -3.24 0.83
N ARG A 44 -5.51 -3.85 0.43
CA ARG A 44 -4.43 -4.15 1.37
C ARG A 44 -3.85 -2.89 2.00
N LEU A 45 -3.67 -1.84 1.21
CA LEU A 45 -3.16 -0.57 1.72
C LEU A 45 -4.16 0.05 2.70
N GLU A 46 -5.45 0.02 2.38
CA GLU A 46 -6.49 0.53 3.28
C GLU A 46 -6.47 -0.23 4.61
N VAL A 47 -6.40 -1.56 4.56
CA VAL A 47 -6.33 -2.39 5.76
C VAL A 47 -5.10 -2.01 6.60
N ALA A 48 -3.94 -1.88 5.96
CA ALA A 48 -2.71 -1.49 6.66
C ALA A 48 -2.87 -0.12 7.33
N LYS A 49 -3.51 0.82 6.66
CA LYS A 49 -3.75 2.15 7.20
C LYS A 49 -4.63 2.09 8.46
N LEU A 50 -5.73 1.33 8.39
CA LEU A 50 -6.64 1.20 9.53
C LEU A 50 -5.97 0.52 10.72
N LEU A 51 -5.17 -0.52 10.46
CA LEU A 51 -4.40 -1.20 11.51
C LEU A 51 -3.39 -0.24 12.14
N ASN A 52 -2.71 0.54 11.31
CA ASN A 52 -1.72 1.50 11.77
C ASN A 52 -2.36 2.62 12.61
N ASP A 53 -3.63 2.92 12.37
CA ASP A 53 -4.39 3.89 13.16
C ASP A 53 -4.83 3.32 14.51
N GLY A 54 -4.54 2.06 14.80
CA GLY A 54 -4.82 1.46 16.11
C GLY A 54 -6.08 0.63 16.18
N LYS A 55 -6.78 0.42 15.08
CA LYS A 55 -7.99 -0.42 15.11
C LYS A 55 -7.61 -1.89 15.25
N THR A 56 -8.50 -2.65 15.90
CA THR A 56 -8.30 -4.10 16.02
C THR A 56 -8.52 -4.78 14.68
N GLN A 57 -7.94 -5.97 14.52
CA GLN A 57 -8.13 -6.73 13.30
C GLN A 57 -9.60 -7.00 12.99
N ARG A 58 -10.38 -7.29 14.02
CA ARG A 58 -11.82 -7.54 13.86
C ARG A 58 -12.54 -6.28 13.35
N GLN A 59 -12.24 -5.12 13.94
CA GLN A 59 -12.84 -3.85 13.51
C GLN A 59 -12.48 -3.55 12.06
N VAL A 60 -11.22 -3.77 11.70
CA VAL A 60 -10.76 -3.52 10.33
C VAL A 60 -11.49 -4.42 9.35
N SER A 61 -11.64 -5.71 9.68
CA SER A 61 -12.38 -6.64 8.83
C SER A 61 -13.83 -6.18 8.64
N THR A 62 -14.48 -5.79 9.72
CA THR A 62 -15.87 -5.30 9.67
C THR A 62 -15.99 -4.01 8.86
N ASP A 63 -15.12 -3.05 9.13
CA ASP A 63 -15.21 -1.72 8.50
C ASP A 63 -14.83 -1.74 7.02
N SER A 64 -13.85 -2.56 6.64
CA SER A 64 -13.36 -2.60 5.26
C SER A 64 -14.08 -3.62 4.39
N GLY A 65 -14.76 -4.58 5.00
CA GLY A 65 -15.36 -5.70 4.27
C GLY A 65 -14.35 -6.74 3.83
N VAL A 66 -13.09 -6.61 4.24
CA VAL A 66 -12.03 -7.55 3.88
C VAL A 66 -12.01 -8.69 4.89
N SER A 67 -11.77 -9.92 4.42
CA SER A 67 -11.78 -11.11 5.30
C SER A 67 -10.75 -10.98 6.41
N ILE A 68 -11.06 -11.58 7.56
CA ILE A 68 -10.16 -11.56 8.72
C ILE A 68 -8.82 -12.22 8.38
N ALA A 69 -8.83 -13.25 7.52
CA ALA A 69 -7.60 -13.90 7.08
C ALA A 69 -6.67 -12.93 6.35
N THR A 70 -7.22 -12.12 5.47
CA THR A 70 -6.45 -11.12 4.75
C THR A 70 -5.96 -10.02 5.69
N VAL A 71 -6.81 -9.56 6.60
CA VAL A 71 -6.44 -8.55 7.61
C VAL A 71 -5.27 -9.06 8.46
N THR A 72 -5.34 -10.31 8.93
CA THR A 72 -4.27 -10.92 9.71
C THR A 72 -2.96 -10.95 8.92
N ARG A 73 -3.03 -11.30 7.65
CA ARG A 73 -1.86 -11.38 6.78
C ARG A 73 -1.22 -10.00 6.59
N VAL A 74 -2.05 -8.99 6.33
CA VAL A 74 -1.55 -7.61 6.19
C VAL A 74 -0.92 -7.15 7.50
N ASN A 75 -1.53 -7.51 8.63
CA ASN A 75 -0.95 -7.15 9.93
C ASN A 75 0.44 -7.74 10.11
N GLN A 76 0.66 -8.96 9.67
CA GLN A 76 1.99 -9.59 9.71
C GLN A 76 2.99 -8.81 8.86
N TRP A 77 2.60 -8.39 7.67
CA TRP A 77 3.48 -7.59 6.81
C TRP A 77 3.74 -6.20 7.39
N LEU A 78 2.74 -5.60 8.02
CA LEU A 78 2.89 -4.29 8.64
C LEU A 78 3.87 -4.35 9.84
N THR A 79 3.78 -5.39 10.65
CA THR A 79 4.57 -5.50 11.89
C THR A 79 5.90 -6.21 11.70
N ARG A 80 6.00 -7.17 10.79
CA ARG A 80 7.19 -8.02 10.58
C ARG A 80 7.65 -8.07 9.14
N GLY A 81 7.15 -7.18 8.29
CA GLY A 81 7.55 -7.15 6.89
C GLY A 81 8.83 -6.36 6.69
N MET A 82 8.92 -5.71 5.55
CA MET A 82 10.10 -4.96 5.14
C MET A 82 9.96 -3.46 5.36
N ASP A 83 9.06 -3.07 6.25
CA ASP A 83 8.78 -1.68 6.61
C ASP A 83 8.18 -0.84 5.47
N GLY A 84 7.83 -1.46 4.35
CA GLY A 84 7.26 -0.76 3.21
C GLY A 84 5.96 -0.04 3.53
N TYR A 85 5.04 -0.72 4.21
CA TYR A 85 3.80 -0.08 4.64
C TYR A 85 4.08 1.10 5.57
N LYS A 86 5.00 0.94 6.50
CA LYS A 86 5.32 1.99 7.47
C LYS A 86 5.85 3.24 6.78
N ILE A 87 6.76 3.06 5.82
CA ILE A 87 7.33 4.16 5.06
C ILE A 87 6.25 4.91 4.29
N VAL A 88 5.41 4.16 3.57
CA VAL A 88 4.36 4.75 2.73
C VAL A 88 3.31 5.45 3.59
N LEU A 89 2.86 4.80 4.66
CA LEU A 89 1.82 5.36 5.52
C LEU A 89 2.31 6.63 6.23
N GLU A 90 3.57 6.65 6.65
CA GLU A 90 4.14 7.85 7.25
C GLU A 90 4.17 9.01 6.27
N ARG A 91 4.58 8.75 5.03
CA ARG A 91 4.64 9.77 4.00
C ARG A 91 3.28 10.26 3.54
N LEU A 92 2.31 9.34 3.45
CA LEU A 92 0.93 9.72 3.13
C LEU A 92 0.34 10.62 4.21
N SER A 93 0.60 10.30 5.48
CA SER A 93 0.15 11.11 6.60
C SER A 93 0.77 12.51 6.55
N SER A 94 2.06 12.59 6.25
CA SER A 94 2.75 13.87 6.13
C SER A 94 2.19 14.72 4.99
N GLN A 95 1.85 14.11 3.87
CA GLN A 95 1.24 14.82 2.75
C GLN A 95 -0.12 15.38 3.12
N ILE A 96 -0.93 14.60 3.85
CA ILE A 96 -2.25 15.04 4.29
C ILE A 96 -2.11 16.24 5.22
N GLU A 97 -1.17 16.19 6.16
CA GLU A 97 -0.89 17.29 7.07
C GLU A 97 -0.47 18.55 6.30
N THR A 98 0.41 18.38 5.30
CA THR A 98 0.85 19.49 4.46
C THR A 98 -0.31 20.08 3.68
N HIS A 99 -1.19 19.26 3.13
CA HIS A 99 -2.37 19.72 2.40
C HIS A 99 -3.40 20.39 3.30
N HIS A 100 -3.44 20.02 4.57
CA HIS A 100 -4.35 20.60 5.53
C HIS A 100 -3.80 21.83 6.22
N SER A 101 -2.58 22.22 5.91
CA SER A 101 -1.99 23.41 6.48
C SER A 101 -2.83 24.63 6.13
N PRO A 102 -3.12 25.47 7.11
CA PRO A 102 -3.90 26.68 6.84
C PRO A 102 -3.15 27.60 5.90
N HIS A 103 -3.90 28.20 5.05
CA HIS A 103 -3.40 29.14 4.09
C HIS A 103 -3.52 30.57 4.62
#